data_92f422d5624876205ef8da78ef2a2708
#
_entry.id   92f422d5624876205ef8da78ef2a2708
#
_cell.length_a   1.000
_cell.length_b   1.000
_cell.length_c   1.000
_cell.angle_alpha   90.00
_cell.angle_beta   90.00
_cell.angle_gamma   90.00
#
_symmetry.space_group_name_H-M   'P 1'
#
loop_
_entity.id
_entity.type
_entity.pdbx_description
1 polymer ?
#
loop_
_entity_poly.entity_id
_entity_poly.type
_entity_poly.pdbx_seq_one_letter_code
_entity_poly.pdbx_strand_id
1 'polypeptide(L)'
;MGEESKKTGEKRLLILQTLAAMLEEPSLEKITTAALAKRLAVSEAALYRHFASKAQMYEGLIEFIEATLLGLIAKLTTEKADPVQQVEGILSVLLSFARKNRGMTRVLIGEALINEDPRLQKRINQLHDRLEAQLRQCLRFMDGGHAGKDPKLLANLYMAWVVGRWHQFAKSGFERDPAADWNASWNELGLLLKS
;
A
#
# COMPACT_ATOMS: atom_id res chain seq x y z
N MET A 1 -0.07 34.01 3.73
CA MET A 1 0.41 32.89 2.88
C MET A 1 0.18 31.50 3.50
N GLY A 2 0.18 31.31 4.83
CA GLY A 2 0.02 29.99 5.47
C GLY A 2 -1.39 29.37 5.42
N GLU A 3 -2.44 30.18 5.51
CA GLU A 3 -3.81 29.68 5.66
C GLU A 3 -4.43 29.18 4.34
N GLU A 4 -4.09 29.81 3.24
CA GLU A 4 -4.53 29.43 1.89
C GLU A 4 -3.84 28.14 1.40
N SER A 5 -2.56 27.98 1.74
CA SER A 5 -1.80 26.75 1.48
C SER A 5 -2.36 25.57 2.29
N LYS A 6 -2.76 25.77 3.55
CA LYS A 6 -3.37 24.76 4.41
C LYS A 6 -4.72 24.31 3.87
N LYS A 7 -5.59 25.25 3.49
CA LYS A 7 -6.90 24.95 2.88
C LYS A 7 -6.77 24.19 1.56
N THR A 8 -5.74 24.49 0.76
CA THR A 8 -5.45 23.77 -0.49
C THR A 8 -5.03 22.33 -0.22
N GLY A 9 -4.17 22.10 0.79
CA GLY A 9 -3.75 20.77 1.22
C GLY A 9 -4.92 19.93 1.74
N GLU A 10 -5.79 20.49 2.56
CA GLU A 10 -6.99 19.82 3.09
C GLU A 10 -7.94 19.39 1.98
N LYS A 11 -8.16 20.24 0.97
CA LYS A 11 -8.99 19.89 -0.19
C LYS A 11 -8.38 18.78 -1.05
N ARG A 12 -7.06 18.81 -1.27
CA ARG A 12 -6.37 17.73 -1.97
C ARG A 12 -6.54 16.39 -1.24
N LEU A 13 -6.35 16.40 0.07
CA LEU A 13 -6.53 15.21 0.90
C LEU A 13 -7.97 14.67 0.83
N LEU A 14 -8.98 15.55 0.91
CA LEU A 14 -10.38 15.16 0.78
C LEU A 14 -10.69 14.50 -0.57
N ILE A 15 -10.14 15.03 -1.66
CA ILE A 15 -10.29 14.43 -3.00
C ILE A 15 -9.69 13.01 -3.01
N LEU A 16 -8.49 12.82 -2.47
CA LEU A 16 -7.83 11.50 -2.41
C LEU A 16 -8.59 10.50 -1.52
N GLN A 17 -9.09 10.96 -0.37
CA GLN A 17 -9.92 10.13 0.53
C GLN A 17 -11.22 9.69 -0.16
N THR A 18 -11.87 10.62 -0.87
CA THR A 18 -13.10 10.30 -1.61
C THR A 18 -12.83 9.32 -2.75
N LEU A 19 -11.73 9.49 -3.49
CA LEU A 19 -11.29 8.54 -4.50
C LEU A 19 -11.06 7.14 -3.90
N ALA A 20 -10.35 7.06 -2.78
CA ALA A 20 -10.11 5.80 -2.08
C ALA A 20 -11.42 5.14 -1.62
N ALA A 21 -12.36 5.91 -1.06
CA ALA A 21 -13.68 5.41 -0.66
C ALA A 21 -14.50 4.88 -1.84
N MET A 22 -14.46 5.54 -2.99
CA MET A 22 -15.12 5.06 -4.21
C MET A 22 -14.52 3.75 -4.72
N LEU A 23 -13.20 3.54 -4.53
CA LEU A 23 -12.53 2.28 -4.88
C LEU A 23 -12.91 1.11 -3.95
N GLU A 24 -13.51 1.36 -2.80
CA GLU A 24 -14.03 0.29 -1.92
C GLU A 24 -15.36 -0.30 -2.42
N GLU A 25 -16.09 0.45 -3.22
CA GLU A 25 -17.40 0.01 -3.70
C GLU A 25 -17.27 -1.21 -4.62
N PRO A 26 -18.24 -2.15 -4.56
CA PRO A 26 -18.17 -3.38 -5.34
C PRO A 26 -18.32 -3.18 -6.85
N SER A 27 -18.63 -1.97 -7.30
CA SER A 27 -18.75 -1.65 -8.72
C SER A 27 -17.43 -1.87 -9.44
N LEU A 28 -17.49 -2.62 -10.55
CA LEU A 28 -16.39 -2.75 -11.51
C LEU A 28 -16.29 -1.57 -12.46
N GLU A 29 -17.18 -0.59 -12.32
CA GLU A 29 -17.19 0.58 -13.20
C GLU A 29 -15.98 1.48 -12.92
N LYS A 30 -15.39 1.95 -14.00
CA LYS A 30 -14.28 2.89 -13.96
C LYS A 30 -14.70 4.18 -13.27
N ILE A 31 -14.01 4.58 -12.21
CA ILE A 31 -14.24 5.88 -11.58
C ILE A 31 -13.92 6.99 -12.57
N THR A 32 -14.92 7.83 -12.87
CA THR A 32 -14.76 9.01 -13.72
C THR A 32 -14.57 10.28 -12.86
N THR A 33 -13.96 11.31 -13.45
CA THR A 33 -13.84 12.61 -12.77
C THR A 33 -15.21 13.24 -12.50
N ALA A 34 -16.18 13.02 -13.38
CA ALA A 34 -17.56 13.45 -13.17
C ALA A 34 -18.21 12.77 -11.95
N ALA A 35 -18.02 11.44 -11.79
CA ALA A 35 -18.52 10.71 -10.63
C ALA A 35 -17.86 11.19 -9.33
N LEU A 36 -16.54 11.42 -9.34
CA LEU A 36 -15.79 11.93 -8.20
C LEU A 36 -16.25 13.36 -7.83
N ALA A 37 -16.43 14.25 -8.82
CA ALA A 37 -16.92 15.61 -8.61
C ALA A 37 -18.33 15.62 -8.01
N LYS A 38 -19.21 14.75 -8.53
CA LYS A 38 -20.58 14.57 -8.01
C LYS A 38 -20.53 14.11 -6.54
N ARG A 39 -19.68 13.14 -6.20
CA ARG A 39 -19.54 12.62 -4.82
C ARG A 39 -19.06 13.72 -3.85
N LEU A 40 -18.20 14.62 -4.31
CA LEU A 40 -17.67 15.75 -3.54
C LEU A 40 -18.60 16.98 -3.55
N ALA A 41 -19.72 16.96 -4.28
CA ALA A 41 -20.61 18.09 -4.49
C ALA A 41 -19.89 19.34 -5.05
N VAL A 42 -18.95 19.12 -5.99
CA VAL A 42 -18.20 20.18 -6.67
C VAL A 42 -18.29 20.02 -8.20
N SER A 43 -17.84 21.03 -8.96
CA SER A 43 -17.66 20.90 -10.41
C SER A 43 -16.37 20.16 -10.75
N GLU A 44 -16.31 19.49 -11.91
CA GLU A 44 -15.05 18.90 -12.41
C GLU A 44 -13.94 19.96 -12.53
N ALA A 45 -14.26 21.18 -12.95
CA ALA A 45 -13.31 22.29 -13.00
C ALA A 45 -12.69 22.59 -11.61
N ALA A 46 -13.43 22.37 -10.53
CA ALA A 46 -12.91 22.53 -9.16
C ALA A 46 -11.91 21.42 -8.81
N LEU A 47 -12.10 20.18 -9.29
CA LEU A 47 -11.12 19.11 -9.14
C LEU A 47 -9.83 19.44 -9.88
N TYR A 48 -9.94 19.90 -11.14
CA TYR A 48 -8.79 20.22 -11.98
C TYR A 48 -7.96 21.42 -11.48
N ARG A 49 -8.49 22.25 -10.57
CA ARG A 49 -7.69 23.24 -9.83
C ARG A 49 -6.70 22.61 -8.84
N HIS A 50 -6.99 21.41 -8.38
CA HIS A 50 -6.15 20.70 -7.41
C HIS A 50 -5.26 19.63 -8.04
N PHE A 51 -5.72 19.02 -9.14
CA PHE A 51 -5.01 17.97 -9.86
C PHE A 51 -5.21 18.18 -11.37
N ALA A 52 -4.15 18.38 -12.13
CA ALA A 52 -4.24 18.67 -13.57
C ALA A 52 -4.83 17.53 -14.40
N SER A 53 -4.92 16.31 -13.85
CA SER A 53 -5.51 15.15 -14.51
C SER A 53 -5.98 14.11 -13.50
N LYS A 54 -6.83 13.17 -13.96
CA LYS A 54 -7.19 11.98 -13.17
C LYS A 54 -5.95 11.16 -12.79
N ALA A 55 -4.99 11.01 -13.70
CA ALA A 55 -3.74 10.33 -13.41
C ALA A 55 -2.99 10.97 -12.24
N GLN A 56 -2.95 12.31 -12.15
CA GLN A 56 -2.36 13.00 -10.99
C GLN A 56 -3.11 12.76 -9.67
N MET A 57 -4.42 12.51 -9.70
CA MET A 57 -5.16 12.11 -8.50
C MET A 57 -4.70 10.73 -8.02
N TYR A 58 -4.55 9.78 -8.93
CA TYR A 58 -3.99 8.46 -8.60
C TYR A 58 -2.53 8.54 -8.14
N GLU A 59 -1.70 9.37 -8.78
CA GLU A 59 -0.32 9.63 -8.32
C GLU A 59 -0.30 10.13 -6.89
N GLY A 60 -1.14 11.12 -6.56
CA GLY A 60 -1.26 11.63 -5.19
C GLY A 60 -1.72 10.56 -4.20
N LEU A 61 -2.62 9.66 -4.61
CA LEU A 61 -3.05 8.53 -3.78
C LEU A 61 -1.90 7.53 -3.57
N ILE A 62 -1.13 7.21 -4.61
CA ILE A 62 0.05 6.34 -4.52
C ILE A 62 1.11 6.97 -3.61
N GLU A 63 1.37 8.28 -3.73
CA GLU A 63 2.29 9.01 -2.85
C GLU A 63 1.85 8.94 -1.39
N PHE A 64 0.56 9.08 -1.11
CA PHE A 64 0.00 8.95 0.23
C PHE A 64 0.21 7.53 0.79
N ILE A 65 -0.09 6.50 -0.01
CA ILE A 65 0.13 5.08 0.36
C ILE A 65 1.61 4.86 0.68
N GLU A 66 2.50 5.29 -0.21
CA GLU A 66 3.95 5.14 -0.10
C GLU A 66 4.49 5.82 1.17
N ALA A 67 4.15 7.09 1.38
CA ALA A 67 4.59 7.85 2.55
C ALA A 67 4.09 7.20 3.86
N THR A 68 2.85 6.71 3.87
CA THR A 68 2.27 6.05 5.04
C THR A 68 2.98 4.73 5.35
N LEU A 69 3.14 3.85 4.36
CA LEU A 69 3.77 2.54 4.57
C LEU A 69 5.24 2.68 4.96
N LEU A 70 6.02 3.48 4.23
CA LEU A 70 7.44 3.67 4.53
C LEU A 70 7.65 4.39 5.87
N GLY A 71 6.77 5.33 6.23
CA GLY A 71 6.80 5.99 7.53
C GLY A 71 6.53 5.03 8.70
N LEU A 72 5.55 4.14 8.57
CA LEU A 72 5.25 3.11 9.56
C LEU A 72 6.41 2.11 9.70
N ILE A 73 6.99 1.68 8.57
CA ILE A 73 8.13 0.77 8.55
C ILE A 73 9.36 1.42 9.21
N ALA A 74 9.67 2.66 8.87
CA ALA A 74 10.80 3.39 9.45
C ALA A 74 10.67 3.52 10.98
N LYS A 75 9.48 3.87 11.47
CA LYS A 75 9.20 3.92 12.91
C LYS A 75 9.43 2.55 13.56
N LEU A 76 8.84 1.49 12.99
CA LEU A 76 8.95 0.13 13.49
C LEU A 76 10.42 -0.34 13.56
N THR A 77 11.21 -0.11 12.51
CA THR A 77 12.61 -0.54 12.46
C THR A 77 13.51 0.27 13.40
N THR A 78 13.10 1.48 13.78
CA THR A 78 13.79 2.26 14.82
C THR A 78 13.45 1.76 16.24
N GLU A 79 12.21 1.32 16.48
CA GLU A 79 11.74 0.87 17.79
C GLU A 79 12.16 -0.57 18.10
N LYS A 80 12.33 -1.43 17.09
CA LYS A 80 12.70 -2.84 17.25
C LYS A 80 14.14 -3.06 16.84
N ALA A 81 14.95 -3.58 17.77
CA ALA A 81 16.35 -3.89 17.51
C ALA A 81 16.54 -5.27 16.83
N ASP A 82 15.67 -6.25 17.12
CA ASP A 82 15.76 -7.59 16.57
C ASP A 82 15.27 -7.65 15.11
N PRO A 83 16.13 -8.06 14.16
CA PRO A 83 15.76 -8.15 12.75
C PRO A 83 14.59 -9.09 12.46
N VAL A 84 14.41 -10.18 13.21
CA VAL A 84 13.28 -11.10 13.05
C VAL A 84 11.98 -10.39 13.39
N GLN A 85 11.96 -9.65 14.50
CA GLN A 85 10.80 -8.84 14.89
C GLN A 85 10.55 -7.68 13.93
N GLN A 86 11.59 -7.14 13.27
CA GLN A 86 11.43 -6.15 12.23
C GLN A 86 10.72 -6.74 11.00
N VAL A 87 11.16 -7.90 10.51
CA VAL A 87 10.50 -8.60 9.39
C VAL A 87 9.04 -8.92 9.73
N GLU A 88 8.78 -9.53 10.88
CA GLU A 88 7.43 -9.82 11.36
C GLU A 88 6.55 -8.58 11.38
N GLY A 89 7.06 -7.50 11.95
CA GLY A 89 6.36 -6.23 12.07
C GLY A 89 6.07 -5.59 10.72
N ILE A 90 7.01 -5.63 9.77
CA ILE A 90 6.80 -5.11 8.40
C ILE A 90 5.65 -5.87 7.73
N LEU A 91 5.66 -7.21 7.74
CA LEU A 91 4.59 -8.01 7.16
C LEU A 91 3.24 -7.70 7.81
N SER A 92 3.19 -7.60 9.14
CA SER A 92 1.99 -7.22 9.90
C SER A 92 1.48 -5.83 9.53
N VAL A 93 2.36 -4.84 9.36
CA VAL A 93 2.02 -3.47 8.91
C VAL A 93 1.39 -3.51 7.52
N LEU A 94 1.98 -4.24 6.57
CA LEU A 94 1.49 -4.34 5.20
C LEU A 94 0.08 -4.97 5.13
N LEU A 95 -0.16 -6.05 5.88
CA LEU A 95 -1.48 -6.69 5.95
C LEU A 95 -2.51 -5.81 6.66
N SER A 96 -2.12 -5.19 7.78
CA SER A 96 -3.01 -4.30 8.56
C SER A 96 -3.38 -3.04 7.78
N PHE A 97 -2.46 -2.50 6.99
CA PHE A 97 -2.74 -1.38 6.10
C PHE A 97 -3.81 -1.74 5.08
N ALA A 98 -3.65 -2.88 4.40
CA ALA A 98 -4.62 -3.35 3.41
C ALA A 98 -6.02 -3.55 4.03
N ARG A 99 -6.09 -4.20 5.19
CA ARG A 99 -7.36 -4.41 5.92
C ARG A 99 -8.09 -3.11 6.22
N LYS A 100 -7.36 -2.07 6.61
CA LYS A 100 -7.91 -0.76 6.98
C LYS A 100 -8.20 0.15 5.78
N ASN A 101 -7.63 -0.15 4.62
CA ASN A 101 -7.65 0.73 3.45
C ASN A 101 -8.01 -0.06 2.19
N ARG A 102 -9.26 -0.56 2.16
CA ARG A 102 -9.77 -1.46 1.10
C ARG A 102 -9.57 -0.91 -0.31
N GLY A 103 -9.98 0.33 -0.56
CA GLY A 103 -9.81 0.97 -1.87
C GLY A 103 -8.34 1.17 -2.26
N MET A 104 -7.48 1.52 -1.30
CA MET A 104 -6.03 1.61 -1.54
C MET A 104 -5.40 0.24 -1.83
N THR A 105 -5.98 -0.84 -1.29
CA THR A 105 -5.53 -2.21 -1.61
C THR A 105 -5.73 -2.53 -3.09
N ARG A 106 -6.85 -2.10 -3.71
CA ARG A 106 -7.04 -2.24 -5.16
C ARG A 106 -6.01 -1.46 -5.98
N VAL A 107 -5.52 -0.34 -5.46
CA VAL A 107 -4.40 0.40 -6.08
C VAL A 107 -3.10 -0.40 -5.93
N LEU A 108 -2.79 -0.90 -4.74
CA LEU A 108 -1.59 -1.68 -4.45
C LEU A 108 -1.45 -2.93 -5.32
N ILE A 109 -2.54 -3.61 -5.65
CA ILE A 109 -2.53 -4.78 -6.52
C ILE A 109 -2.68 -4.44 -8.01
N GLY A 110 -2.78 -3.16 -8.38
CA GLY A 110 -2.93 -2.70 -9.75
C GLY A 110 -4.34 -2.83 -10.34
N GLU A 111 -5.30 -3.42 -9.62
CA GLU A 111 -6.67 -3.62 -10.11
C GLU A 111 -7.36 -2.28 -10.46
N ALA A 112 -7.21 -1.27 -9.58
CA ALA A 112 -7.75 0.07 -9.79
C ALA A 112 -7.05 0.84 -10.92
N LEU A 113 -5.94 0.34 -11.44
CA LEU A 113 -5.13 0.99 -12.46
C LEU A 113 -5.33 0.39 -13.86
N ILE A 114 -6.18 -0.62 -13.99
CA ILE A 114 -6.52 -1.23 -15.28
C ILE A 114 -7.17 -0.16 -16.18
N ASN A 115 -6.61 0.01 -17.39
CA ASN A 115 -7.02 1.03 -18.35
C ASN A 115 -6.85 2.50 -17.88
N GLU A 116 -6.05 2.74 -16.85
CA GLU A 116 -5.54 4.06 -16.47
C GLU A 116 -4.18 4.33 -17.15
N ASP A 117 -3.53 5.46 -16.83
CA ASP A 117 -2.22 5.81 -17.39
C ASP A 117 -1.17 4.74 -16.99
N PRO A 118 -0.45 4.13 -17.95
CA PRO A 118 0.51 3.04 -17.68
C PRO A 118 1.62 3.41 -16.69
N ARG A 119 1.94 4.71 -16.54
CA ARG A 119 2.94 5.17 -15.57
C ARG A 119 2.53 4.89 -14.13
N LEU A 120 1.23 4.80 -13.83
CA LEU A 120 0.71 4.51 -12.50
C LEU A 120 1.08 3.08 -12.07
N GLN A 121 0.95 2.11 -12.98
CA GLN A 121 1.38 0.74 -12.72
C GLN A 121 2.89 0.68 -12.44
N LYS A 122 3.70 1.44 -13.20
CA LYS A 122 5.13 1.54 -12.95
C LYS A 122 5.44 2.10 -11.55
N ARG A 123 4.66 3.09 -11.08
CA ARG A 123 4.80 3.65 -9.72
C ARG A 123 4.50 2.61 -8.64
N ILE A 124 3.46 1.79 -8.82
CA ILE A 124 3.14 0.71 -7.86
C ILE A 124 4.24 -0.36 -7.85
N ASN A 125 4.77 -0.74 -9.01
CA ASN A 125 5.88 -1.68 -9.08
C ASN A 125 7.11 -1.13 -8.32
N GLN A 126 7.44 0.16 -8.49
CA GLN A 126 8.51 0.81 -7.73
C GLN A 126 8.26 0.84 -6.22
N LEU A 127 6.99 1.02 -5.79
CA LEU A 127 6.63 0.92 -4.37
C LEU A 127 6.88 -0.50 -3.85
N HIS A 128 6.46 -1.53 -4.57
CA HIS A 128 6.74 -2.93 -4.20
C HIS A 128 8.24 -3.20 -4.08
N ASP A 129 9.05 -2.72 -5.04
CA ASP A 129 10.51 -2.84 -5.00
C ASP A 129 11.12 -2.18 -3.74
N ARG A 130 10.57 -1.03 -3.33
CA ARG A 130 11.01 -0.33 -2.10
C ARG A 130 10.63 -1.10 -0.84
N LEU A 131 9.42 -1.66 -0.78
CA LEU A 131 8.97 -2.47 0.36
C LEU A 131 9.81 -3.75 0.48
N GLU A 132 10.08 -4.42 -0.64
CA GLU A 132 10.99 -5.57 -0.69
C GLU A 132 12.40 -5.19 -0.23
N ALA A 133 12.90 -4.01 -0.61
CA ALA A 133 14.20 -3.53 -0.17
C ALA A 133 14.27 -3.32 1.35
N GLN A 134 13.18 -2.87 2.02
CA GLN A 134 13.11 -2.76 3.47
C GLN A 134 13.23 -4.14 4.14
N LEU A 135 12.48 -5.12 3.65
CA LEU A 135 12.58 -6.51 4.14
C LEU A 135 14.00 -7.06 3.97
N ARG A 136 14.57 -6.88 2.78
CA ARG A 136 15.94 -7.33 2.48
C ARG A 136 16.98 -6.66 3.39
N GLN A 137 16.80 -5.40 3.75
CA GLN A 137 17.70 -4.70 4.67
C GLN A 137 17.65 -5.34 6.06
N CYS A 138 16.47 -5.58 6.62
CA CYS A 138 16.32 -6.26 7.91
C CYS A 138 16.99 -7.66 7.88
N LEU A 139 16.73 -8.44 6.82
CA LEU A 139 17.27 -9.77 6.64
C LEU A 139 18.82 -9.78 6.60
N ARG A 140 19.48 -8.75 6.08
CA ARG A 140 20.96 -8.65 6.03
C ARG A 140 21.60 -8.50 7.41
N PHE A 141 20.89 -7.94 8.38
CA PHE A 141 21.38 -7.69 9.73
C PHE A 141 21.10 -8.83 10.70
N MET A 142 20.57 -9.97 10.25
CA MET A 142 20.37 -11.13 11.09
C MET A 142 21.71 -11.80 11.41
N ASP A 143 22.08 -11.79 12.69
CA ASP A 143 23.27 -12.49 13.19
C ASP A 143 23.12 -14.01 13.05
N GLY A 144 24.18 -14.70 12.62
CA GLY A 144 24.21 -16.16 12.47
C GLY A 144 23.77 -16.68 11.09
N GLY A 145 23.42 -15.79 10.16
CA GLY A 145 23.03 -16.15 8.79
C GLY A 145 21.59 -16.71 8.70
N HIS A 146 21.05 -16.69 7.50
CA HIS A 146 19.71 -17.23 7.20
C HIS A 146 19.84 -18.70 6.75
N ALA A 147 20.59 -19.54 7.46
CA ALA A 147 20.94 -20.90 7.01
C ALA A 147 21.54 -20.93 5.59
N GLY A 148 22.34 -19.92 5.21
CA GLY A 148 22.87 -19.78 3.85
C GLY A 148 21.85 -19.29 2.81
N LYS A 149 20.64 -18.90 3.22
CA LYS A 149 19.62 -18.40 2.30
C LYS A 149 19.90 -16.96 1.86
N ASP A 150 19.65 -16.65 0.58
CA ASP A 150 19.83 -15.31 0.03
C ASP A 150 18.75 -14.34 0.59
N PRO A 151 19.13 -13.25 1.26
CA PRO A 151 18.20 -12.22 1.74
C PRO A 151 17.29 -11.64 0.65
N LYS A 152 17.77 -11.61 -0.61
CA LYS A 152 16.97 -11.16 -1.75
C LYS A 152 15.84 -12.14 -2.04
N LEU A 153 16.15 -13.44 -2.06
CA LEU A 153 15.15 -14.49 -2.28
C LEU A 153 14.09 -14.48 -1.18
N LEU A 154 14.51 -14.39 0.08
CA LEU A 154 13.60 -14.35 1.23
C LEU A 154 12.70 -13.11 1.20
N ALA A 155 13.25 -11.92 0.92
CA ALA A 155 12.47 -10.70 0.80
C ALA A 155 11.41 -10.81 -0.31
N ASN A 156 11.79 -11.37 -1.45
CA ASN A 156 10.87 -11.61 -2.56
C ASN A 156 9.75 -12.61 -2.19
N LEU A 157 10.07 -13.72 -1.51
CA LEU A 157 9.07 -14.68 -1.04
C LEU A 157 8.06 -14.04 -0.08
N TYR A 158 8.54 -13.26 0.90
CA TYR A 158 7.66 -12.54 1.82
C TYR A 158 6.79 -11.52 1.11
N MET A 159 7.36 -10.76 0.17
CA MET A 159 6.59 -9.76 -0.58
C MET A 159 5.55 -10.42 -1.50
N ALA A 160 5.91 -11.53 -2.17
CA ALA A 160 4.98 -12.31 -2.99
C ALA A 160 3.81 -12.87 -2.17
N TRP A 161 4.09 -13.35 -0.94
CA TRP A 161 3.07 -13.81 -0.02
C TRP A 161 2.12 -12.68 0.39
N VAL A 162 2.65 -11.50 0.75
CA VAL A 162 1.85 -10.31 1.11
C VAL A 162 0.95 -9.90 -0.05
N VAL A 163 1.50 -9.79 -1.26
CA VAL A 163 0.74 -9.42 -2.47
C VAL A 163 -0.36 -10.46 -2.74
N GLY A 164 -0.07 -11.74 -2.55
CA GLY A 164 -1.06 -12.81 -2.64
C GLY A 164 -2.23 -12.62 -1.65
N ARG A 165 -1.94 -12.24 -0.39
CA ARG A 165 -2.96 -11.93 0.63
C ARG A 165 -3.80 -10.71 0.25
N TRP A 166 -3.18 -9.65 -0.29
CA TRP A 166 -3.89 -8.47 -0.79
C TRP A 166 -4.84 -8.82 -1.94
N HIS A 167 -4.39 -9.64 -2.90
CA HIS A 167 -5.24 -10.11 -3.99
C HIS A 167 -6.42 -10.93 -3.50
N GLN A 168 -6.19 -11.88 -2.58
CA GLN A 168 -7.28 -12.69 -2.01
C GLN A 168 -8.32 -11.81 -1.29
N PHE A 169 -7.86 -10.79 -0.56
CA PHE A 169 -8.72 -9.84 0.13
C PHE A 169 -9.60 -9.04 -0.85
N ALA A 170 -8.99 -8.40 -1.85
CA ALA A 170 -9.74 -7.61 -2.82
C ALA A 170 -10.70 -8.47 -3.66
N LYS A 171 -10.27 -9.65 -4.13
CA LYS A 171 -11.08 -10.56 -4.94
C LYS A 171 -12.25 -11.20 -4.19
N SER A 172 -12.18 -11.29 -2.87
CA SER A 172 -13.29 -11.77 -2.05
C SER A 172 -14.33 -10.70 -1.73
N GLY A 173 -14.25 -9.51 -2.35
CA GLY A 173 -15.09 -8.37 -1.95
C GLY A 173 -14.75 -7.85 -0.56
N PHE A 174 -13.49 -8.02 -0.14
CA PHE A 174 -12.97 -7.64 1.18
C PHE A 174 -13.51 -8.48 2.36
N GLU A 175 -13.96 -9.70 2.10
CA GLU A 175 -14.43 -10.63 3.12
C GLU A 175 -13.28 -11.46 3.72
N ARG A 176 -12.27 -11.84 2.91
CA ARG A 176 -11.09 -12.57 3.37
C ARG A 176 -10.09 -11.62 4.03
N ASP A 177 -10.16 -11.46 5.35
CA ASP A 177 -9.21 -10.62 6.08
C ASP A 177 -7.75 -11.01 5.73
N PRO A 178 -6.92 -10.09 5.19
CA PRO A 178 -5.55 -10.40 4.80
C PRO A 178 -4.66 -10.76 6.00
N ALA A 179 -5.03 -10.36 7.20
CA ALA A 179 -4.35 -10.66 8.45
C ALA A 179 -5.01 -11.82 9.24
N ALA A 180 -5.99 -12.54 8.66
CA ALA A 180 -6.55 -13.72 9.30
C ALA A 180 -5.43 -14.74 9.58
N ASP A 181 -5.51 -15.36 10.76
CA ASP A 181 -4.55 -16.39 11.21
C ASP A 181 -3.09 -15.93 11.19
N TRP A 182 -2.84 -14.63 11.47
CA TRP A 182 -1.51 -14.03 11.43
C TRP A 182 -0.49 -14.83 12.22
N ASN A 183 -0.79 -15.20 13.47
CA ASN A 183 0.15 -15.91 14.33
C ASN A 183 0.52 -17.28 13.76
N ALA A 184 -0.45 -18.03 13.23
CA ALA A 184 -0.20 -19.31 12.58
C ALA A 184 0.64 -19.13 11.31
N SER A 185 0.29 -18.14 10.48
CA SER A 185 1.05 -17.80 9.26
C SER A 185 2.48 -17.40 9.59
N TRP A 186 2.69 -16.58 10.64
CA TRP A 186 4.03 -16.16 11.03
C TRP A 186 4.86 -17.33 11.58
N ASN A 187 4.26 -18.27 12.31
CA ASN A 187 4.97 -19.47 12.77
C ASN A 187 5.58 -20.24 11.59
N GLU A 188 4.85 -20.39 10.49
CA GLU A 188 5.35 -21.06 9.28
C GLU A 188 6.36 -20.20 8.50
N LEU A 189 6.04 -18.92 8.25
CA LEU A 189 6.93 -18.00 7.55
C LEU A 189 8.25 -17.79 8.31
N GLY A 190 8.18 -17.71 9.64
CA GLY A 190 9.35 -17.56 10.51
C GLY A 190 10.31 -18.76 10.46
N LEU A 191 9.85 -19.95 10.04
CA LEU A 191 10.74 -21.11 9.82
C LEU A 191 11.73 -20.84 8.69
N LEU A 192 11.39 -19.98 7.74
CA LEU A 192 12.32 -19.57 6.68
C LEU A 192 13.53 -18.79 7.21
N LEU A 193 13.44 -18.24 8.42
CA LEU A 193 14.52 -17.47 9.08
C LEU A 193 15.37 -18.32 10.01
N LYS A 194 14.92 -19.55 10.33
CA LYS A 194 15.65 -20.47 11.19
C LYS A 194 16.61 -21.31 10.35
N SER A 195 17.79 -21.55 10.88
CA SER A 195 18.80 -22.46 10.33
C SER A 195 18.41 -23.91 10.53
#